data_b638074801f6308cfdb21dc1decdd90f
#
_entry.id   b638074801f6308cfdb21dc1decdd90f
#
_cell.length_a   1.000
_cell.length_b   1.000
_cell.length_c   1.000
_cell.angle_alpha   90.00
_cell.angle_beta   90.00
_cell.angle_gamma   90.00
#
_symmetry.space_group_name_H-M   'P 1'
#
loop_
_entity.id
_entity.type
_entity.pdbx_description
1 polymer ?
#
loop_
_entity_poly.entity_id
_entity_poly.type
_entity_poly.pdbx_seq_one_letter_code
_entity_poly.pdbx_strand_id
1 'polypeptide(L)'
;MTQKRWAKISAVVGIVGGPLSLFFLFMLFAAVLGASSSGALTSLALLVATFAIIFFVALKSERYYKKDERVNSVMTKLFVASSGVGFVISLLFGLANVPILSGLLDWVLLALFDGSKGFTRALGLMFLSASLSAVGGIYYAMCLRKFKDSN
;
A
#
# COMPACT_ATOMS: atom_id res chain seq x y z
N MET A 1 0.93 22.15 -12.75
CA MET A 1 1.51 20.84 -13.06
C MET A 1 0.70 20.16 -14.13
N THR A 2 1.36 19.59 -15.12
CA THR A 2 0.67 18.94 -16.24
C THR A 2 0.12 17.57 -15.85
N GLN A 3 -1.00 17.15 -16.43
CA GLN A 3 -1.63 15.84 -16.22
C GLN A 3 -0.63 14.68 -16.38
N LYS A 4 0.27 14.80 -17.35
CA LYS A 4 1.35 13.82 -17.59
C LYS A 4 2.28 13.60 -16.39
N ARG A 5 2.53 14.64 -15.60
CA ARG A 5 3.43 14.54 -14.45
C ARG A 5 2.83 13.69 -13.32
N TRP A 6 1.56 13.90 -13.01
CA TRP A 6 0.88 13.10 -11.99
C TRP A 6 0.71 11.64 -12.41
N ALA A 7 0.36 11.39 -13.67
CA ALA A 7 0.28 10.03 -14.19
C ALA A 7 1.65 9.33 -14.14
N LYS A 8 2.74 10.04 -14.45
CA LYS A 8 4.10 9.51 -14.36
C LYS A 8 4.50 9.17 -12.93
N ILE A 9 4.22 10.06 -11.98
CA ILE A 9 4.50 9.83 -10.56
C ILE A 9 3.72 8.62 -10.06
N SER A 10 2.43 8.54 -10.35
CA SER A 10 1.57 7.42 -9.94
C SER A 10 2.01 6.10 -10.57
N ALA A 11 2.40 6.10 -11.83
CA ALA A 11 2.93 4.93 -12.52
C ALA A 11 4.22 4.43 -11.87
N VAL A 12 5.18 5.31 -11.66
CA VAL A 12 6.47 4.97 -11.03
C VAL A 12 6.26 4.47 -9.61
N VAL A 13 5.50 5.20 -8.80
CA VAL A 13 5.24 4.84 -7.40
C VAL A 13 4.49 3.50 -7.29
N GLY A 14 3.52 3.23 -8.15
CA GLY A 14 2.80 1.96 -8.15
C GLY A 14 3.66 0.78 -8.63
N ILE A 15 4.36 0.95 -9.76
CA ILE A 15 5.19 -0.11 -10.37
C ILE A 15 6.41 -0.44 -9.50
N VAL A 16 7.02 0.54 -8.87
CA VAL A 16 8.18 0.33 -7.98
C VAL A 16 7.73 -0.01 -6.57
N GLY A 17 6.75 0.72 -6.04
CA GLY A 17 6.26 0.55 -4.68
C GLY A 17 5.54 -0.77 -4.43
N GLY A 18 4.78 -1.28 -5.39
CA GLY A 18 4.10 -2.57 -5.29
C GLY A 18 5.08 -3.74 -5.05
N PRO A 19 6.00 -4.01 -5.98
CA PRO A 19 7.03 -5.04 -5.81
C PRO A 19 7.93 -4.81 -4.59
N LEU A 20 8.26 -3.56 -4.27
CA LEU A 20 9.06 -3.22 -3.09
C LEU A 20 8.30 -3.57 -1.80
N SER A 21 7.01 -3.31 -1.74
CA SER A 21 6.15 -3.73 -0.62
C SER A 21 6.10 -5.25 -0.48
N LEU A 22 6.03 -5.99 -1.58
CA LEU A 22 6.09 -7.46 -1.58
C LEU A 22 7.43 -7.96 -1.03
N PHE A 23 8.52 -7.33 -1.41
CA PHE A 23 9.85 -7.66 -0.90
C PHE A 23 9.96 -7.44 0.62
N PHE A 24 9.51 -6.30 1.12
CA PHE A 24 9.50 -6.01 2.55
C PHE A 24 8.55 -6.93 3.31
N LEU A 25 7.43 -7.32 2.71
CA LEU A 25 6.51 -8.29 3.29
C LEU A 25 7.15 -9.67 3.42
N PHE A 26 7.90 -10.09 2.42
CA PHE A 26 8.68 -11.33 2.47
C PHE A 26 9.77 -11.27 3.55
N MET A 27 10.47 -10.15 3.68
CA MET A 27 11.45 -9.95 4.75
C MET A 27 10.81 -9.97 6.14
N LEU A 28 9.62 -9.37 6.29
CA LEU A 28 8.86 -9.42 7.54
C LEU A 28 8.50 -10.87 7.91
N PHE A 29 8.01 -11.63 6.95
CA PHE A 29 7.68 -13.04 7.14
C PHE A 29 8.91 -13.87 7.55
N ALA A 30 10.02 -13.69 6.86
CA ALA A 30 11.28 -14.36 7.18
C ALA A 30 11.80 -13.97 8.59
N ALA A 31 11.71 -12.70 8.96
CA ALA A 31 12.11 -12.22 10.27
C ALA A 31 11.23 -12.80 11.40
N VAL A 32 9.93 -12.92 11.17
CA VAL A 32 9.00 -13.55 12.15
C VAL A 32 9.30 -15.04 12.30
N LEU A 33 9.53 -15.77 11.22
CA LEU A 33 9.93 -17.19 11.28
C LEU A 33 11.28 -17.40 11.97
N GLY A 34 12.23 -16.48 11.76
CA GLY A 34 13.55 -16.49 12.38
C GLY A 34 13.58 -15.92 13.82
N ALA A 35 12.43 -15.53 14.37
CA ALA A 35 12.30 -14.87 15.69
C ALA A 35 13.19 -13.62 15.85
N SER A 36 13.46 -12.91 14.77
CA SER A 36 14.24 -11.66 14.75
C SER A 36 13.33 -10.45 14.98
N SER A 37 13.26 -9.95 16.21
CA SER A 37 12.44 -8.78 16.53
C SER A 37 12.91 -7.49 15.85
N SER A 38 14.22 -7.27 15.76
CA SER A 38 14.77 -6.10 15.07
C SER A 38 14.53 -6.14 13.56
N GLY A 39 14.68 -7.30 12.92
CA GLY A 39 14.36 -7.50 11.51
C GLY A 39 12.89 -7.30 11.21
N ALA A 40 12.00 -7.79 12.07
CA ALA A 40 10.56 -7.61 11.94
C ALA A 40 10.16 -6.13 12.06
N LEU A 41 10.67 -5.40 13.03
CA LEU A 41 10.42 -3.96 13.20
C LEU A 41 10.92 -3.14 12.03
N THR A 42 12.12 -3.40 11.54
CA THR A 42 12.70 -2.71 10.38
C THR A 42 11.87 -2.95 9.12
N SER A 43 11.51 -4.20 8.84
CA SER A 43 10.68 -4.57 7.68
C SER A 43 9.31 -3.91 7.76
N LEU A 44 8.71 -3.89 8.94
CA LEU A 44 7.40 -3.28 9.18
C LEU A 44 7.44 -1.76 9.00
N ALA A 45 8.48 -1.10 9.51
CA ALA A 45 8.67 0.34 9.31
C ALA A 45 8.82 0.70 7.82
N LEU A 46 9.56 -0.10 7.07
CA LEU A 46 9.72 0.07 5.63
C LEU A 46 8.41 -0.16 4.86
N LEU A 47 7.61 -1.14 5.28
CA LEU A 47 6.25 -1.38 4.74
C LEU A 47 5.33 -0.19 4.99
N VAL A 48 5.29 0.32 6.21
CA VAL A 48 4.48 1.50 6.56
C VAL A 48 4.88 2.71 5.70
N ALA A 49 6.17 2.99 5.58
CA ALA A 49 6.68 4.09 4.78
C ALA A 49 6.31 3.92 3.29
N THR A 50 6.47 2.73 2.75
CA THR A 50 6.17 2.44 1.34
C THR A 50 4.69 2.59 1.04
N PHE A 51 3.82 1.99 1.86
CA PHE A 51 2.37 2.13 1.69
C PHE A 51 1.88 3.56 1.93
N ALA A 52 2.49 4.30 2.85
CA ALA A 52 2.18 5.71 3.06
C ALA A 52 2.47 6.55 1.81
N ILE A 53 3.60 6.33 1.17
CA ILE A 53 3.97 7.04 -0.07
C ILE A 53 3.00 6.68 -1.20
N ILE A 54 2.71 5.39 -1.39
CA ILE A 54 1.76 4.93 -2.42
C ILE A 54 0.38 5.53 -2.17
N PHE A 55 -0.11 5.48 -0.95
CA PHE A 55 -1.42 6.00 -0.57
C PHE A 55 -1.52 7.52 -0.76
N PHE A 56 -0.50 8.27 -0.35
CA PHE A 56 -0.47 9.70 -0.55
C PHE A 56 -0.51 10.09 -2.04
N VAL A 57 0.29 9.42 -2.86
CA VAL A 57 0.31 9.63 -4.31
C VAL A 57 -1.02 9.23 -4.94
N ALA A 58 -1.61 8.11 -4.51
CA ALA A 58 -2.92 7.64 -4.97
C ALA A 58 -4.02 8.66 -4.67
N LEU A 59 -4.07 9.21 -3.46
CA LEU A 59 -5.04 10.26 -3.07
C LEU A 59 -4.89 11.53 -3.92
N LYS A 60 -3.65 11.97 -4.13
CA LYS A 60 -3.38 13.13 -4.96
C LYS A 60 -3.82 12.92 -6.40
N SER A 61 -3.54 11.75 -6.94
CA SER A 61 -3.93 11.37 -8.30
C SER A 61 -5.45 11.28 -8.44
N GLU A 62 -6.14 10.67 -7.49
CA GLU A 62 -7.61 10.60 -7.49
C GLU A 62 -8.23 11.99 -7.51
N ARG A 63 -7.81 12.87 -6.61
CA ARG A 63 -8.31 14.25 -6.55
C ARG A 63 -8.07 15.01 -7.84
N TYR A 64 -6.92 14.80 -8.44
CA TYR A 64 -6.53 15.47 -9.68
C TYR A 64 -7.35 14.98 -10.88
N TYR A 65 -7.59 13.67 -11.00
CA TYR A 65 -8.29 13.05 -12.12
C TYR A 65 -9.80 12.86 -11.91
N LYS A 66 -10.36 13.30 -10.80
CA LYS A 66 -11.78 13.11 -10.46
C LYS A 66 -12.75 13.59 -11.56
N LYS A 67 -12.37 14.60 -12.33
CA LYS A 67 -13.19 15.20 -13.39
C LYS A 67 -12.73 14.82 -14.81
N ASP A 68 -11.70 14.00 -14.94
CA ASP A 68 -11.15 13.63 -16.24
C ASP A 68 -11.77 12.32 -16.73
N GLU A 69 -12.57 12.39 -17.80
CA GLU A 69 -13.24 11.24 -18.39
C GLU A 69 -12.27 10.22 -19.01
N ARG A 70 -11.04 10.61 -19.30
CA ARG A 70 -10.00 9.74 -19.87
C ARG A 70 -9.42 8.76 -18.85
N VAL A 71 -9.61 9.04 -17.58
CA VAL A 71 -9.12 8.21 -16.47
C VAL A 71 -10.30 7.49 -15.83
N ASN A 72 -10.21 6.17 -15.75
CA ASN A 72 -11.27 5.36 -15.16
C ASN A 72 -11.34 5.60 -13.64
N SER A 73 -12.46 6.13 -13.20
CA SER A 73 -12.73 6.44 -11.79
C SER A 73 -12.68 5.20 -10.89
N VAL A 74 -13.07 4.03 -11.38
CA VAL A 74 -13.01 2.77 -10.60
C VAL A 74 -11.58 2.35 -10.33
N MET A 75 -10.70 2.45 -11.33
CA MET A 75 -9.29 2.11 -11.18
C MET A 75 -8.55 3.05 -10.22
N THR A 76 -8.85 4.34 -10.27
CA THR A 76 -8.27 5.31 -9.33
C THR A 76 -8.72 5.05 -7.90
N LYS A 77 -10.00 4.78 -7.69
CA LYS A 77 -10.54 4.41 -6.37
C LYS A 77 -9.96 3.10 -5.85
N LEU A 78 -9.81 2.10 -6.72
CA LEU A 78 -9.18 0.83 -6.37
C LEU A 78 -7.72 1.02 -5.93
N PHE A 79 -6.98 1.86 -6.62
CA PHE A 79 -5.60 2.19 -6.27
C PHE A 79 -5.50 2.88 -4.90
N VAL A 80 -6.39 3.84 -4.63
CA VAL A 80 -6.49 4.50 -3.31
C VAL A 80 -6.88 3.51 -2.22
N ALA A 81 -7.94 2.73 -2.44
CA ALA A 81 -8.45 1.80 -1.45
C ALA A 81 -7.42 0.71 -1.11
N SER A 82 -6.77 0.12 -2.10
CA SER A 82 -5.77 -0.92 -1.88
C SER A 82 -4.55 -0.40 -1.11
N SER A 83 -4.02 0.74 -1.51
CA SER A 83 -2.88 1.36 -0.81
C SER A 83 -3.25 1.82 0.59
N GLY A 84 -4.47 2.32 0.79
CA GLY A 84 -5.01 2.71 2.10
C GLY A 84 -5.14 1.53 3.05
N VAL A 85 -5.68 0.41 2.59
CA VAL A 85 -5.77 -0.84 3.37
C VAL A 85 -4.38 -1.33 3.78
N GLY A 86 -3.44 -1.39 2.85
CA GLY A 86 -2.06 -1.77 3.13
C GLY A 86 -1.40 -0.85 4.17
N PHE A 87 -1.59 0.45 4.03
CA PHE A 87 -1.08 1.44 4.97
C PHE A 87 -1.67 1.27 6.38
N VAL A 88 -2.99 1.18 6.50
CA VAL A 88 -3.68 1.04 7.80
C VAL A 88 -3.26 -0.25 8.49
N ILE A 89 -3.25 -1.38 7.79
CA ILE A 89 -2.88 -2.67 8.38
C ILE A 89 -1.42 -2.67 8.84
N SER A 90 -0.50 -2.21 8.00
CA SER A 90 0.93 -2.14 8.36
C SER A 90 1.17 -1.18 9.53
N LEU A 91 0.46 -0.05 9.57
CA LEU A 91 0.52 0.90 10.66
C LEU A 91 0.01 0.31 11.99
N LEU A 92 -1.13 -0.37 11.97
CA LEU A 92 -1.68 -1.04 13.17
C LEU A 92 -0.70 -2.08 13.73
N PHE A 93 -0.10 -2.89 12.87
CA PHE A 93 0.94 -3.84 13.31
C PHE A 93 2.19 -3.15 13.83
N GLY A 94 2.60 -2.04 13.23
CA GLY A 94 3.71 -1.23 13.72
C GLY A 94 3.44 -0.65 15.10
N LEU A 95 2.27 -0.06 15.30
CA LEU A 95 1.85 0.54 16.56
C LEU A 95 1.62 -0.51 17.67
N ALA A 96 1.18 -1.72 17.32
CA ALA A 96 1.03 -2.82 18.29
C ALA A 96 2.34 -3.24 18.96
N ASN A 97 3.49 -2.96 18.33
CA ASN A 97 4.81 -3.19 18.92
C ASN A 97 5.26 -2.08 19.90
N VAL A 98 4.50 -0.97 20.00
CA VAL A 98 4.78 0.08 20.98
C VAL A 98 4.13 -0.28 22.31
N PRO A 99 4.89 -0.41 23.44
CA PRO A 99 4.36 -0.95 24.70
C PRO A 99 3.17 -0.18 25.28
N ILE A 100 3.12 1.14 25.07
CA ILE A 100 2.05 2.01 25.56
C ILE A 100 0.73 1.82 24.81
N LEU A 101 0.81 1.46 23.53
CA LEU A 101 -0.33 1.32 22.61
C LEU A 101 -0.78 -0.13 22.45
N SER A 102 0.05 -1.11 22.84
CA SER A 102 -0.23 -2.54 22.64
C SER A 102 -1.55 -2.97 23.27
N GLY A 103 -1.83 -2.56 24.52
CA GLY A 103 -3.07 -2.94 25.21
C GLY A 103 -4.36 -2.43 24.55
N LEU A 104 -4.34 -1.26 23.94
CA LEU A 104 -5.46 -0.69 23.22
C LEU A 104 -5.63 -1.32 21.82
N LEU A 105 -4.51 -1.59 21.16
CA LEU A 105 -4.48 -2.14 19.80
C LEU A 105 -4.71 -3.64 19.78
N ASP A 106 -4.30 -4.37 20.80
CA ASP A 106 -4.59 -5.81 20.94
C ASP A 106 -6.10 -6.06 20.90
N TRP A 107 -6.89 -5.21 21.52
CA TRP A 107 -8.34 -5.34 21.47
C TRP A 107 -8.90 -5.11 20.05
N VAL A 108 -8.40 -4.10 19.34
CA VAL A 108 -8.79 -3.81 17.94
C VAL A 108 -8.32 -4.92 17.00
N LEU A 109 -7.09 -5.41 17.19
CA LEU A 109 -6.54 -6.50 16.39
C LEU A 109 -7.25 -7.83 16.64
N LEU A 110 -7.62 -8.12 17.89
CA LEU A 110 -8.45 -9.27 18.25
C LEU A 110 -9.85 -9.17 17.61
N ALA A 111 -10.45 -8.00 17.63
CA ALA A 111 -11.78 -7.79 17.02
C ALA A 111 -11.75 -7.94 15.49
N LEU A 112 -10.70 -7.47 14.84
CA LEU A 112 -10.57 -7.51 13.38
C LEU A 112 -9.97 -8.82 12.85
N PHE A 113 -9.09 -9.44 13.60
CA PHE A 113 -8.25 -10.54 13.14
C PHE A 113 -8.20 -11.71 14.13
N ASP A 114 -9.30 -12.21 14.54
CA ASP A 114 -9.53 -13.35 15.40
C ASP A 114 -8.33 -14.33 15.60
N GLY A 115 -7.55 -14.10 16.63
CA GLY A 115 -6.52 -15.02 17.13
C GLY A 115 -5.33 -15.29 16.19
N SER A 116 -4.84 -16.53 16.18
CA SER A 116 -3.67 -16.96 15.40
C SER A 116 -3.84 -16.86 13.88
N LYS A 117 -5.07 -16.88 13.39
CA LYS A 117 -5.39 -16.69 11.97
C LYS A 117 -5.31 -15.22 11.55
N GLY A 118 -5.29 -14.28 12.49
CA GLY A 118 -5.28 -12.85 12.22
C GLY A 118 -4.01 -12.39 11.53
N PHE A 119 -2.86 -12.91 11.96
CA PHE A 119 -1.58 -12.59 11.33
C PHE A 119 -1.53 -13.02 9.85
N THR A 120 -1.97 -14.23 9.55
CA THR A 120 -2.02 -14.75 8.17
C THR A 120 -2.98 -13.94 7.29
N ARG A 121 -4.14 -13.56 7.84
CA ARG A 121 -5.10 -12.71 7.13
C ARG A 121 -4.54 -11.32 6.84
N ALA A 122 -3.85 -10.73 7.81
CA ALA A 122 -3.22 -9.44 7.64
C ALA A 122 -2.10 -9.47 6.60
N LEU A 123 -1.26 -10.51 6.60
CA LEU A 123 -0.24 -10.73 5.56
C LEU A 123 -0.89 -10.89 4.18
N GLY A 124 -1.97 -11.64 4.09
CA GLY A 124 -2.74 -11.82 2.85
C GLY A 124 -3.32 -10.51 2.32
N LEU A 125 -3.89 -9.68 3.20
CA LEU A 125 -4.40 -8.36 2.83
C LEU A 125 -3.28 -7.40 2.40
N MET A 126 -2.15 -7.40 3.07
CA MET A 126 -0.98 -6.60 2.66
C MET A 126 -0.42 -7.07 1.32
N PHE A 127 -0.36 -8.37 1.08
CA PHE A 127 0.04 -8.95 -0.21
C PHE A 127 -0.91 -8.51 -1.33
N LEU A 128 -2.21 -8.61 -1.10
CA LEU A 128 -3.24 -8.16 -2.05
C LEU A 128 -3.12 -6.65 -2.32
N SER A 129 -2.92 -5.86 -1.27
CA SER A 129 -2.74 -4.40 -1.38
C SER A 129 -1.51 -4.03 -2.20
N ALA A 130 -0.39 -4.71 -2.01
CA ALA A 130 0.84 -4.51 -2.78
C ALA A 130 0.64 -4.88 -4.25
N SER A 131 -0.02 -6.00 -4.52
CA SER A 131 -0.31 -6.46 -5.88
C SER A 131 -1.24 -5.49 -6.62
N LEU A 132 -2.32 -5.04 -5.97
CA LEU A 132 -3.25 -4.07 -6.54
C LEU A 132 -2.60 -2.69 -6.73
N SER A 133 -1.66 -2.30 -5.88
CA SER A 133 -0.88 -1.08 -6.07
C SER A 133 0.01 -1.14 -7.31
N ALA A 134 0.62 -2.30 -7.58
CA ALA A 134 1.37 -2.53 -8.82
C ALA A 134 0.46 -2.46 -10.05
N VAL A 135 -0.73 -3.06 -9.99
CA VAL A 135 -1.73 -2.98 -11.07
C VAL A 135 -2.17 -1.53 -11.30
N GLY A 136 -2.38 -0.76 -10.25
CA GLY A 136 -2.69 0.67 -10.33
C GLY A 136 -1.57 1.46 -11.01
N GLY A 137 -0.32 1.17 -10.70
CA GLY A 137 0.83 1.76 -11.37
C GLY A 137 0.89 1.44 -12.86
N ILE A 138 0.65 0.20 -13.25
CA ILE A 138 0.56 -0.22 -14.66
C ILE A 138 -0.58 0.52 -15.36
N TYR A 139 -1.73 0.64 -14.72
CA TYR A 139 -2.86 1.40 -15.25
C TYR A 139 -2.49 2.85 -15.57
N TYR A 140 -1.81 3.55 -14.66
CA TYR A 140 -1.35 4.92 -14.91
C TYR A 140 -0.28 5.01 -16.00
N ALA A 141 0.56 3.99 -16.15
CA ALA A 141 1.49 3.91 -17.28
C ALA A 141 0.75 3.80 -18.63
N MET A 142 -0.36 3.06 -18.66
CA MET A 142 -1.22 2.99 -19.85
C MET A 142 -1.91 4.34 -20.14
N CYS A 143 -2.36 5.04 -19.08
CA CYS A 143 -2.93 6.38 -19.23
C CYS A 143 -1.91 7.39 -19.80
N LEU A 144 -0.63 7.27 -19.43
CA LEU A 144 0.43 8.10 -20.01
C LEU A 144 0.55 7.99 -21.53
N ARG A 145 0.38 6.78 -22.07
CA ARG A 145 0.35 6.56 -23.52
C ARG A 145 -0.82 7.31 -24.15
N LYS A 146 -2.02 7.17 -23.59
CA LYS A 146 -3.21 7.88 -24.06
C LYS A 146 -3.04 9.41 -24.06
N PHE A 147 -2.41 9.96 -23.03
CA PHE A 147 -2.12 11.39 -22.97
C PHE A 147 -1.05 11.86 -23.95
N LYS A 148 -0.17 10.96 -24.40
CA LYS A 148 0.82 11.25 -25.44
C LYS A 148 0.17 11.32 -26.82
N ASP A 149 -0.75 10.40 -27.09
CA ASP A 149 -1.41 10.29 -28.40
C ASP A 149 -2.46 11.37 -28.64
N SER A 150 -2.95 12.05 -27.58
CA SER A 150 -3.93 13.13 -27.66
C SER A 150 -3.33 14.54 -27.83
N ASN A 151 -2.05 14.65 -27.94
CA ASN A 151 -1.30 15.88 -28.23
C ASN A 151 -0.54 15.74 -29.55
#